data_52556ab75535fa8f3b73463c43fc17b6
#
_entry.id   52556ab75535fa8f3b73463c43fc17b6
#
_cell.length_a   1.000
_cell.length_b   1.000
_cell.length_c   1.000
_cell.angle_alpha   90.00
_cell.angle_beta   90.00
_cell.angle_gamma   90.00
#
_symmetry.space_group_name_H-M   'P 1'
#
loop_
_entity.id
_entity.type
_entity.pdbx_description
1 polymer ?
#
loop_
_entity_poly.entity_id
_entity_poly.type
_entity_poly.pdbx_seq_one_letter_code
_entity_poly.pdbx_strand_id
1 'polypeptide(L)'
;LTACREMYRYVMVDEYQDTNGKQFQLIHALTSEHRNLCVVGDDDQSIYGWRGAEIANLLNLEDHYPEVKVVKLEQNYRSTSTILSAANGVIRNNPLRKDKTLWSQKGHGTPIRLILFETDEEEANGIVEEIEVQRISTHIPWKEQAILFRTNLQARPIETALRSAKVKYRLVGSQSYFDRREVKDVLAYLKVMINPDDDISLLRIANVPARGLSAKTMQTLLQISQDRRTSVYAVMRHTDVLDRLHTAARKSAQSFIEFIERCRQFLQEEGQGNVAAWAKGFLEQTGYFVDLEHSEKDPKVAENRLQSAHELVSSIDSLTDALGTVTGEARLIRFLEEITLDQDRFENEDDLPDAVTLITMHSCKGLEYPHVHIVGMEQGLLPHTRSVEEGTLDEERRLFYVAITRAMESLTISHCESRKKYGQIVASQPSRFLTELPEECVEHVDSVFHRPASQEKGSAMFDALKASLDF
;
A
#
# COMPACT_ATOMS: atom_id res chain seq x y z
N LEU A 1 18.06 39.68 11.61
CA LEU A 1 17.31 39.05 12.68
C LEU A 1 16.40 40.04 13.42
N THR A 2 16.88 41.23 13.82
CA THR A 2 16.10 42.25 14.54
C THR A 2 14.82 42.64 13.79
N ALA A 3 14.90 42.96 12.50
CA ALA A 3 13.73 43.26 11.68
C ALA A 3 12.70 42.11 11.63
N CYS A 4 13.17 40.84 11.63
CA CYS A 4 12.27 39.68 11.70
C CYS A 4 11.55 39.59 13.07
N ARG A 5 12.26 39.86 14.16
CA ARG A 5 11.69 39.87 15.52
C ARG A 5 10.67 40.98 15.70
N GLU A 6 10.92 42.14 15.11
CA GLU A 6 9.96 43.26 15.10
C GLU A 6 8.70 42.94 14.27
N MET A 7 8.87 42.19 13.17
CA MET A 7 7.78 41.80 12.29
C MET A 7 6.95 40.65 12.93
N TYR A 8 7.61 39.62 13.45
CA TYR A 8 6.99 38.40 14.03
C TYR A 8 6.98 38.47 15.56
N ARG A 9 6.12 39.30 16.12
CA ARG A 9 6.02 39.52 17.57
C ARG A 9 5.38 38.37 18.33
N TYR A 10 4.60 37.52 17.66
CA TYR A 10 3.98 36.33 18.19
C TYR A 10 4.27 35.20 17.23
N VAL A 11 4.77 34.08 17.75
CA VAL A 11 5.08 32.87 16.98
C VAL A 11 4.25 31.73 17.54
N MET A 12 3.49 31.08 16.66
CA MET A 12 2.73 29.88 17.00
C MET A 12 3.27 28.73 16.14
N VAL A 13 3.54 27.58 16.76
CA VAL A 13 4.07 26.41 16.07
C VAL A 13 3.19 25.22 16.43
N ASP A 14 2.61 24.60 15.41
CA ASP A 14 1.86 23.37 15.54
C ASP A 14 2.75 22.16 15.23
N GLU A 15 2.34 20.95 15.65
CA GLU A 15 3.09 19.70 15.48
C GLU A 15 4.56 19.83 15.92
N TYR A 16 4.79 20.51 17.05
CA TYR A 16 6.13 20.89 17.50
C TYR A 16 7.06 19.69 17.73
N GLN A 17 6.54 18.52 18.06
CA GLN A 17 7.30 17.27 18.22
C GLN A 17 7.98 16.78 16.94
N ASP A 18 7.57 17.29 15.77
CA ASP A 18 8.14 16.93 14.46
C ASP A 18 9.23 17.92 14.00
N THR A 19 9.59 18.88 14.83
CA THR A 19 10.65 19.86 14.50
C THR A 19 12.03 19.23 14.60
N ASN A 20 12.89 19.56 13.62
CA ASN A 20 14.31 19.22 13.68
C ASN A 20 15.14 20.33 14.36
N GLY A 21 16.42 20.05 14.66
CA GLY A 21 17.29 21.01 15.35
C GLY A 21 17.47 22.34 14.62
N LYS A 22 17.39 22.40 13.28
CA LYS A 22 17.46 23.67 12.53
C LYS A 22 16.20 24.49 12.65
N GLN A 23 15.04 23.85 12.62
CA GLN A 23 13.76 24.50 12.85
C GLN A 23 13.67 25.02 14.29
N PHE A 24 14.10 24.23 15.28
CA PHE A 24 14.23 24.70 16.64
C PHE A 24 15.11 25.94 16.77
N GLN A 25 16.33 25.94 16.17
CA GLN A 25 17.22 27.08 16.17
C GLN A 25 16.59 28.33 15.55
N LEU A 26 15.83 28.19 14.45
CA LEU A 26 15.11 29.28 13.82
C LEU A 26 14.03 29.86 14.75
N ILE A 27 13.19 29.00 15.35
CA ILE A 27 12.15 29.40 16.30
C ILE A 27 12.77 30.13 17.47
N HIS A 28 13.80 29.54 18.09
CA HIS A 28 14.51 30.13 19.21
C HIS A 28 15.15 31.49 18.88
N ALA A 29 15.80 31.58 17.70
CA ALA A 29 16.38 32.85 17.24
C ALA A 29 15.32 33.94 17.09
N LEU A 30 14.11 33.62 16.63
CA LEU A 30 13.02 34.59 16.48
C LEU A 30 12.44 35.04 17.84
N THR A 31 12.32 34.09 18.80
CA THR A 31 11.50 34.28 19.99
C THR A 31 12.28 34.55 21.29
N SER A 32 13.61 34.34 21.28
CA SER A 32 14.44 34.39 22.49
C SER A 32 14.41 35.75 23.25
N GLU A 33 14.12 36.85 22.57
CA GLU A 33 14.05 38.19 23.22
C GLU A 33 12.66 38.52 23.75
N HIS A 34 11.61 38.36 22.92
CA HIS A 34 10.24 38.71 23.32
C HIS A 34 9.47 37.58 23.96
N ARG A 35 9.91 36.31 23.82
CA ARG A 35 9.35 35.09 24.41
C ARG A 35 7.86 34.83 24.14
N ASN A 36 7.26 35.52 23.18
CA ASN A 36 5.88 35.33 22.77
C ASN A 36 5.79 34.10 21.83
N LEU A 37 6.02 32.94 22.39
CA LEU A 37 5.97 31.64 21.72
C LEU A 37 4.80 30.82 22.27
N CYS A 38 3.97 30.29 21.38
CA CYS A 38 3.01 29.24 21.68
C CYS A 38 3.33 28.01 20.83
N VAL A 39 3.55 26.86 21.47
CA VAL A 39 3.74 25.61 20.76
C VAL A 39 2.62 24.65 21.09
N VAL A 40 2.15 23.92 20.09
CA VAL A 40 1.22 22.82 20.23
C VAL A 40 1.90 21.56 19.69
N GLY A 41 1.79 20.46 20.44
CA GLY A 41 2.41 19.22 20.05
C GLY A 41 2.02 18.06 20.97
N ASP A 42 2.22 16.87 20.47
CA ASP A 42 2.01 15.62 21.20
C ASP A 42 3.25 14.73 21.04
N ASP A 43 4.01 14.58 22.15
CA ASP A 43 5.21 13.74 22.16
C ASP A 43 4.91 12.28 21.82
N ASP A 44 3.70 11.80 22.11
CA ASP A 44 3.25 10.46 21.78
C ASP A 44 2.95 10.29 20.26
N GLN A 45 2.93 11.39 19.48
CA GLN A 45 2.77 11.39 18.01
C GLN A 45 4.06 11.75 17.26
N SER A 46 5.22 11.75 17.91
CA SER A 46 6.52 11.96 17.24
C SER A 46 6.95 10.68 16.51
N ILE A 47 6.70 10.64 15.19
CA ILE A 47 6.94 9.48 14.30
C ILE A 47 7.82 9.79 13.09
N TYR A 48 8.50 10.94 13.07
CA TYR A 48 9.36 11.40 11.97
C TYR A 48 10.82 11.54 12.36
N GLY A 49 11.31 10.78 13.35
CA GLY A 49 12.72 10.75 13.74
C GLY A 49 13.62 10.38 12.56
N TRP A 50 13.20 9.49 11.68
CA TRP A 50 13.91 9.12 10.46
C TRP A 50 14.04 10.27 9.42
N ARG A 51 13.25 11.34 9.56
CA ARG A 51 13.37 12.62 8.80
C ARG A 51 14.17 13.68 9.56
N GLY A 52 14.71 13.34 10.73
CA GLY A 52 15.48 14.24 11.58
C GLY A 52 14.66 15.03 12.57
N ALA A 53 13.40 14.67 12.83
CA ALA A 53 12.64 15.23 13.93
C ALA A 53 13.27 14.85 15.28
N GLU A 54 13.33 15.81 16.20
CA GLU A 54 13.94 15.65 17.50
C GLU A 54 12.90 15.88 18.60
N ILE A 55 12.33 14.80 19.13
CA ILE A 55 11.33 14.87 20.21
C ILE A 55 11.84 15.67 21.44
N ALA A 56 13.15 15.69 21.64
CA ALA A 56 13.79 16.43 22.72
C ALA A 56 13.45 17.94 22.67
N ASN A 57 13.19 18.50 21.48
CA ASN A 57 12.79 19.88 21.32
C ASN A 57 11.48 20.19 22.08
N LEU A 58 10.55 19.24 22.11
CA LEU A 58 9.29 19.39 22.87
C LEU A 58 9.48 19.00 24.34
N LEU A 59 10.17 17.89 24.62
CA LEU A 59 10.33 17.39 26.00
C LEU A 59 11.13 18.37 26.87
N ASN A 60 12.17 19.02 26.30
CA ASN A 60 13.09 19.91 26.99
C ASN A 60 12.76 21.40 26.75
N LEU A 61 11.55 21.72 26.30
CA LEU A 61 11.15 23.11 26.01
C LEU A 61 11.32 24.02 27.24
N GLU A 62 11.05 23.49 28.44
CA GLU A 62 11.18 24.19 29.73
C GLU A 62 12.62 24.62 30.04
N ASP A 63 13.64 23.90 29.53
CA ASP A 63 15.05 24.26 29.71
C ASP A 63 15.41 25.54 28.93
N HIS A 64 14.75 25.77 27.79
CA HIS A 64 14.96 26.93 26.93
C HIS A 64 14.04 28.10 27.25
N TYR A 65 12.86 27.81 27.80
CA TYR A 65 11.82 28.78 28.21
C TYR A 65 11.32 28.45 29.60
N PRO A 66 12.10 28.80 30.66
CA PRO A 66 11.76 28.41 32.05
C PRO A 66 10.41 28.92 32.55
N GLU A 67 9.90 30.00 31.97
CA GLU A 67 8.59 30.58 32.30
C GLU A 67 7.43 29.99 31.48
N VAL A 68 7.67 28.99 30.64
CA VAL A 68 6.61 28.39 29.81
C VAL A 68 5.50 27.80 30.68
N LYS A 69 4.26 28.12 30.32
CA LYS A 69 3.08 27.50 30.93
C LYS A 69 2.64 26.31 30.11
N VAL A 70 2.76 25.13 30.69
CA VAL A 70 2.29 23.90 30.09
C VAL A 70 0.80 23.69 30.39
N VAL A 71 0.00 23.48 29.34
CA VAL A 71 -1.42 23.14 29.44
C VAL A 71 -1.64 21.80 28.75
N LYS A 72 -2.14 20.80 29.50
CA LYS A 72 -2.44 19.48 28.97
C LYS A 72 -3.87 19.45 28.41
N LEU A 73 -4.02 19.06 27.16
CA LEU A 73 -5.31 18.86 26.50
C LEU A 73 -5.62 17.36 26.46
N GLU A 74 -6.18 16.83 27.54
CA GLU A 74 -6.40 15.39 27.72
C GLU A 74 -7.79 14.93 27.25
N GLN A 75 -8.73 15.86 27.05
CA GLN A 75 -10.05 15.51 26.55
C GLN A 75 -10.00 15.29 25.04
N ASN A 76 -10.33 14.08 24.62
CA ASN A 76 -10.43 13.69 23.23
C ASN A 76 -11.89 13.68 22.77
N TYR A 77 -12.17 14.23 21.58
CA TYR A 77 -13.50 14.35 21.00
C TYR A 77 -13.71 13.40 19.82
N ARG A 78 -12.65 12.70 19.38
CA ARG A 78 -12.62 11.85 18.19
C ARG A 78 -13.11 10.44 18.51
N SER A 79 -12.46 9.76 19.44
CA SER A 79 -12.55 8.32 19.63
C SER A 79 -13.42 7.95 20.83
N THR A 80 -13.93 6.72 20.82
CA THR A 80 -14.60 6.10 21.97
C THR A 80 -13.60 5.85 23.12
N SER A 81 -14.10 5.70 24.36
CA SER A 81 -13.22 5.45 25.49
C SER A 81 -12.50 4.10 25.41
N THR A 82 -13.07 3.08 24.78
CA THR A 82 -12.40 1.78 24.53
C THR A 82 -11.15 1.94 23.66
N ILE A 83 -11.24 2.70 22.55
CA ILE A 83 -10.10 2.98 21.68
C ILE A 83 -9.02 3.76 22.42
N LEU A 84 -9.41 4.77 23.21
CA LEU A 84 -8.44 5.57 23.99
C LEU A 84 -7.79 4.75 25.11
N SER A 85 -8.51 3.86 25.78
CA SER A 85 -7.95 2.98 26.79
C SER A 85 -6.88 2.07 26.18
N ALA A 86 -7.13 1.52 24.99
CA ALA A 86 -6.14 0.73 24.26
C ALA A 86 -4.92 1.57 23.88
N ALA A 87 -5.12 2.76 23.32
CA ALA A 87 -4.03 3.67 22.96
C ALA A 87 -3.19 4.06 24.19
N ASN A 88 -3.83 4.43 25.30
CA ASN A 88 -3.15 4.72 26.56
C ASN A 88 -2.39 3.49 27.10
N GLY A 89 -2.95 2.29 26.97
CA GLY A 89 -2.32 1.03 27.37
C GLY A 89 -1.00 0.78 26.65
N VAL A 90 -0.98 1.00 25.34
CA VAL A 90 0.21 0.86 24.50
C VAL A 90 1.26 1.93 24.83
N ILE A 91 0.87 3.20 24.80
CA ILE A 91 1.83 4.31 24.83
C ILE A 91 2.50 4.50 26.20
N ARG A 92 1.86 4.07 27.29
CA ARG A 92 2.45 4.13 28.65
C ARG A 92 3.75 3.35 28.79
N ASN A 93 4.04 2.41 27.88
CA ASN A 93 5.25 1.62 27.88
C ASN A 93 6.47 2.38 27.32
N ASN A 94 6.28 3.59 26.77
CA ASN A 94 7.39 4.46 26.37
C ASN A 94 7.94 5.20 27.60
N PRO A 95 9.27 5.14 27.88
CA PRO A 95 9.86 5.75 29.05
C PRO A 95 10.00 7.28 28.94
N LEU A 96 10.20 7.79 27.74
CA LEU A 96 10.41 9.22 27.48
C LEU A 96 9.13 9.85 26.91
N ARG A 97 8.28 10.36 27.84
CA ARG A 97 7.04 11.06 27.48
C ARG A 97 6.60 12.03 28.56
N LYS A 98 5.80 13.04 28.19
CA LYS A 98 5.08 13.88 29.16
C LYS A 98 3.88 13.08 29.68
N ASP A 99 3.74 13.02 30.99
CA ASP A 99 2.64 12.28 31.64
C ASP A 99 1.29 12.92 31.27
N LYS A 100 0.44 12.17 30.58
CA LYS A 100 -0.92 12.52 30.17
C LYS A 100 -1.74 11.26 29.92
N THR A 101 -3.06 11.38 30.05
CA THR A 101 -4.01 10.28 29.78
C THR A 101 -5.20 10.82 29.01
N LEU A 102 -5.38 10.35 27.79
CA LEU A 102 -6.52 10.75 26.97
C LEU A 102 -7.82 10.12 27.50
N TRP A 103 -8.88 10.93 27.57
CA TRP A 103 -10.21 10.48 27.96
C TRP A 103 -11.28 11.10 27.06
N SER A 104 -12.44 10.45 26.94
CA SER A 104 -13.54 10.89 26.08
C SER A 104 -14.89 10.82 26.78
N GLN A 105 -15.80 11.70 26.36
CA GLN A 105 -17.21 11.66 26.74
C GLN A 105 -18.09 10.81 25.80
N LYS A 106 -17.52 10.26 24.72
CA LYS A 106 -18.28 9.41 23.77
C LYS A 106 -18.77 8.07 24.36
N GLY A 107 -18.37 7.76 25.60
CA GLY A 107 -18.73 6.49 26.23
C GLY A 107 -17.89 5.31 25.74
N HIS A 108 -18.28 4.11 26.19
CA HIS A 108 -17.66 2.86 25.74
C HIS A 108 -18.16 2.56 24.33
N GLY A 109 -17.20 2.33 23.43
CA GLY A 109 -17.49 1.82 22.07
C GLY A 109 -17.52 0.29 22.05
N THR A 110 -17.56 -0.27 20.83
CA THR A 110 -17.35 -1.71 20.63
C THR A 110 -15.94 -2.12 21.06
N PRO A 111 -15.75 -3.35 21.55
CA PRO A 111 -14.41 -3.91 21.76
C PRO A 111 -13.58 -3.86 20.47
N ILE A 112 -12.28 -3.74 20.63
CA ILE A 112 -11.33 -3.84 19.52
C ILE A 112 -11.26 -5.30 19.10
N ARG A 113 -11.54 -5.57 17.83
CA ARG A 113 -11.50 -6.93 17.30
C ARG A 113 -10.06 -7.28 16.93
N LEU A 114 -9.52 -8.33 17.51
CA LEU A 114 -8.22 -8.88 17.16
C LEU A 114 -8.40 -10.21 16.45
N ILE A 115 -7.99 -10.27 15.18
CA ILE A 115 -8.24 -11.39 14.28
C ILE A 115 -6.91 -12.02 13.86
N LEU A 116 -6.82 -13.36 13.98
CA LEU A 116 -5.73 -14.17 13.48
C LEU A 116 -6.15 -14.82 12.16
N PHE A 117 -5.34 -14.68 11.11
CA PHE A 117 -5.50 -15.36 9.83
C PHE A 117 -4.35 -16.34 9.58
N GLU A 118 -4.53 -17.33 8.73
CA GLU A 118 -3.47 -18.27 8.38
C GLU A 118 -2.44 -17.62 7.45
N THR A 119 -2.91 -16.84 6.46
CA THR A 119 -2.08 -16.20 5.45
C THR A 119 -2.42 -14.72 5.23
N ASP A 120 -1.52 -13.98 4.58
CA ASP A 120 -1.75 -12.58 4.18
C ASP A 120 -2.82 -12.42 3.11
N GLU A 121 -3.03 -13.43 2.26
CA GLU A 121 -4.13 -13.47 1.30
C GLU A 121 -5.48 -13.64 2.01
N GLU A 122 -5.56 -14.50 3.02
CA GLU A 122 -6.75 -14.66 3.85
C GLU A 122 -7.03 -13.42 4.70
N GLU A 123 -5.99 -12.78 5.27
CA GLU A 123 -6.14 -11.51 5.98
C GLU A 123 -6.80 -10.46 5.08
N ALA A 124 -6.28 -10.28 3.86
CA ALA A 124 -6.79 -9.31 2.91
C ALA A 124 -8.26 -9.60 2.54
N ASN A 125 -8.58 -10.86 2.20
CA ASN A 125 -9.95 -11.26 1.84
C ASN A 125 -10.91 -11.11 3.03
N GLY A 126 -10.51 -11.53 4.24
CA GLY A 126 -11.36 -11.43 5.43
C GLY A 126 -11.66 -9.99 5.85
N ILE A 127 -10.68 -9.10 5.76
CA ILE A 127 -10.90 -7.66 6.02
C ILE A 127 -11.83 -7.04 4.98
N VAL A 128 -11.67 -7.38 3.70
CA VAL A 128 -12.56 -6.88 2.64
C VAL A 128 -13.99 -7.42 2.80
N GLU A 129 -14.14 -8.70 3.15
CA GLU A 129 -15.45 -9.29 3.44
C GLU A 129 -16.12 -8.59 4.64
N GLU A 130 -15.38 -8.29 5.70
CA GLU A 130 -15.89 -7.53 6.83
C GLU A 130 -16.40 -6.15 6.42
N ILE A 131 -15.66 -5.44 5.57
CA ILE A 131 -16.04 -4.14 5.02
C ILE A 131 -17.33 -4.24 4.22
N GLU A 132 -17.51 -5.27 3.39
CA GLU A 132 -18.74 -5.50 2.64
C GLU A 132 -19.91 -5.87 3.54
N VAL A 133 -19.68 -6.74 4.52
CA VAL A 133 -20.71 -7.11 5.51
C VAL A 133 -21.18 -5.86 6.27
N GLN A 134 -20.28 -5.01 6.71
CA GLN A 134 -20.63 -3.74 7.37
C GLN A 134 -21.43 -2.82 6.46
N ARG A 135 -21.07 -2.74 5.17
CA ARG A 135 -21.83 -1.94 4.20
C ARG A 135 -23.25 -2.46 4.01
N ILE A 136 -23.42 -3.78 3.91
CA ILE A 136 -24.74 -4.39 3.66
C ILE A 136 -25.60 -4.38 4.93
N SER A 137 -25.02 -4.75 6.08
CA SER A 137 -25.78 -4.95 7.33
C SER A 137 -26.04 -3.67 8.11
N THR A 138 -25.11 -2.73 8.10
CA THR A 138 -25.15 -1.48 8.88
C THR A 138 -25.15 -0.23 8.03
N HIS A 139 -25.12 -0.37 6.69
CA HIS A 139 -25.10 0.73 5.71
C HIS A 139 -23.92 1.71 5.87
N ILE A 140 -22.79 1.23 6.43
CA ILE A 140 -21.59 2.03 6.56
C ILE A 140 -20.99 2.27 5.16
N PRO A 141 -20.84 3.53 4.72
CA PRO A 141 -20.26 3.82 3.41
C PRO A 141 -18.77 3.49 3.39
N TRP A 142 -18.25 3.13 2.22
CA TRP A 142 -16.83 2.78 2.05
C TRP A 142 -15.88 3.92 2.43
N LYS A 143 -16.27 5.18 2.21
CA LYS A 143 -15.47 6.37 2.54
C LYS A 143 -15.21 6.54 4.04
N GLU A 144 -16.00 5.90 4.89
CA GLU A 144 -15.85 5.92 6.35
C GLU A 144 -14.90 4.82 6.85
N GLN A 145 -14.41 3.96 5.96
CA GLN A 145 -13.54 2.86 6.28
C GLN A 145 -12.10 3.09 5.77
N ALA A 146 -11.12 2.77 6.60
CA ALA A 146 -9.71 2.86 6.25
C ALA A 146 -8.96 1.58 6.64
N ILE A 147 -8.07 1.13 5.75
CA ILE A 147 -7.13 0.04 6.01
C ILE A 147 -5.73 0.65 6.16
N LEU A 148 -5.14 0.49 7.33
CA LEU A 148 -3.83 1.00 7.70
C LEU A 148 -2.81 -0.12 7.70
N PHE A 149 -1.68 0.10 7.04
CA PHE A 149 -0.57 -0.86 6.98
C PHE A 149 0.78 -0.17 7.19
N ARG A 150 1.81 -0.95 7.59
CA ARG A 150 3.14 -0.41 7.91
C ARG A 150 3.97 -0.10 6.67
N THR A 151 3.90 -0.95 5.66
CA THR A 151 4.71 -0.86 4.44
C THR A 151 3.85 -0.99 3.18
N ASN A 152 4.25 -0.32 2.10
CA ASN A 152 3.56 -0.37 0.81
C ASN A 152 3.51 -1.79 0.18
N LEU A 153 4.35 -2.71 0.62
CA LEU A 153 4.30 -4.10 0.15
C LEU A 153 3.03 -4.82 0.62
N GLN A 154 2.48 -4.44 1.77
CA GLN A 154 1.24 -4.99 2.29
C GLN A 154 -0.01 -4.54 1.52
N ALA A 155 0.08 -3.45 0.75
CA ALA A 155 -1.06 -2.95 -0.02
C ALA A 155 -1.51 -3.92 -1.11
N ARG A 156 -0.59 -4.68 -1.74
CA ARG A 156 -0.89 -5.54 -2.88
C ARG A 156 -1.96 -6.60 -2.61
N PRO A 157 -1.86 -7.49 -1.60
CA PRO A 157 -2.92 -8.45 -1.35
C PRO A 157 -4.26 -7.77 -1.05
N ILE A 158 -4.24 -6.62 -0.36
CA ILE A 158 -5.44 -5.84 -0.04
C ILE A 158 -6.06 -5.25 -1.30
N GLU A 159 -5.26 -4.63 -2.19
CA GLU A 159 -5.72 -4.10 -3.47
C GLU A 159 -6.32 -5.22 -4.33
N THR A 160 -5.68 -6.40 -4.36
CA THR A 160 -6.19 -7.57 -5.08
C THR A 160 -7.54 -8.03 -4.52
N ALA A 161 -7.68 -8.15 -3.19
CA ALA A 161 -8.94 -8.55 -2.56
C ALA A 161 -10.07 -7.53 -2.81
N LEU A 162 -9.79 -6.22 -2.66
CA LEU A 162 -10.76 -5.16 -2.94
C LEU A 162 -11.23 -5.17 -4.41
N ARG A 163 -10.30 -5.42 -5.34
CA ARG A 163 -10.61 -5.54 -6.77
C ARG A 163 -11.50 -6.75 -7.04
N SER A 164 -11.13 -7.93 -6.53
CA SER A 164 -11.93 -9.16 -6.69
C SER A 164 -13.34 -9.00 -6.14
N ALA A 165 -13.50 -8.30 -5.02
CA ALA A 165 -14.79 -7.97 -4.42
C ALA A 165 -15.51 -6.77 -5.10
N LYS A 166 -14.88 -6.10 -6.08
CA LYS A 166 -15.40 -4.89 -6.74
C LYS A 166 -15.65 -3.72 -5.78
N VAL A 167 -14.94 -3.66 -4.67
CA VAL A 167 -14.98 -2.58 -3.69
C VAL A 167 -14.09 -1.44 -4.17
N LYS A 168 -14.65 -0.23 -4.27
CA LYS A 168 -13.90 0.95 -4.65
C LYS A 168 -12.93 1.35 -3.55
N TYR A 169 -11.68 1.66 -3.90
CA TYR A 169 -10.68 2.11 -2.94
C TYR A 169 -9.84 3.26 -3.51
N ARG A 170 -9.17 3.98 -2.62
CA ARG A 170 -8.14 4.97 -2.96
C ARG A 170 -6.89 4.72 -2.11
N LEU A 171 -5.73 4.80 -2.73
CA LEU A 171 -4.44 4.67 -2.05
C LEU A 171 -3.84 6.04 -1.78
N VAL A 172 -3.66 6.39 -0.51
CA VAL A 172 -3.17 7.70 -0.10
C VAL A 172 -1.67 7.67 0.22
N GLY A 173 -0.92 8.60 -0.39
CA GLY A 173 0.50 8.79 -0.10
C GLY A 173 1.46 7.81 -0.77
N SER A 174 0.98 6.92 -1.63
CA SER A 174 1.81 6.03 -2.45
C SER A 174 1.16 5.75 -3.81
N GLN A 175 1.95 5.25 -4.74
CA GLN A 175 1.43 4.80 -6.03
C GLN A 175 0.82 3.41 -5.87
N SER A 176 -0.37 3.19 -6.45
CA SER A 176 -0.99 1.86 -6.51
C SER A 176 0.01 0.82 -7.02
N TYR A 177 -0.06 -0.39 -6.49
CA TYR A 177 0.81 -1.49 -6.94
C TYR A 177 0.72 -1.68 -8.46
N PHE A 178 -0.49 -1.64 -8.99
CA PHE A 178 -0.74 -1.84 -10.43
C PHE A 178 -0.35 -0.63 -11.30
N ASP A 179 -0.11 0.54 -10.69
CA ASP A 179 0.36 1.75 -11.39
C ASP A 179 1.88 1.86 -11.46
N ARG A 180 2.60 1.06 -10.68
CA ARG A 180 4.05 1.05 -10.69
C ARG A 180 4.59 0.70 -12.07
N ARG A 181 5.68 1.39 -12.44
CA ARG A 181 6.30 1.22 -13.76
C ARG A 181 6.65 -0.25 -14.06
N GLU A 182 7.33 -0.91 -13.13
CA GLU A 182 7.75 -2.30 -13.27
C GLU A 182 6.58 -3.28 -13.41
N VAL A 183 5.48 -3.02 -12.71
CA VAL A 183 4.26 -3.82 -12.80
C VAL A 183 3.60 -3.63 -14.17
N LYS A 184 3.45 -2.38 -14.62
CA LYS A 184 2.91 -2.06 -15.96
C LYS A 184 3.78 -2.62 -17.09
N ASP A 185 5.11 -2.64 -16.90
CA ASP A 185 6.03 -3.21 -17.91
C ASP A 185 5.86 -4.73 -18.00
N VAL A 186 5.82 -5.44 -16.87
CA VAL A 186 5.58 -6.90 -16.86
C VAL A 186 4.22 -7.24 -17.44
N LEU A 187 3.15 -6.52 -17.06
CA LEU A 187 1.81 -6.73 -17.64
C LEU A 187 1.79 -6.50 -19.14
N ALA A 188 2.50 -5.49 -19.64
CA ALA A 188 2.60 -5.22 -21.07
C ALA A 188 3.33 -6.37 -21.81
N TYR A 189 4.40 -6.93 -21.21
CA TYR A 189 5.03 -8.12 -21.74
C TYR A 189 4.05 -9.30 -21.82
N LEU A 190 3.32 -9.59 -20.74
CA LEU A 190 2.33 -10.67 -20.71
C LEU A 190 1.19 -10.47 -21.71
N LYS A 191 0.68 -9.24 -21.84
CA LYS A 191 -0.36 -8.89 -22.84
C LYS A 191 0.11 -9.13 -24.26
N VAL A 192 1.33 -8.72 -24.61
CA VAL A 192 1.91 -8.95 -25.95
C VAL A 192 2.09 -10.44 -26.26
N MET A 193 2.34 -11.29 -25.25
CA MET A 193 2.42 -12.73 -25.46
C MET A 193 1.05 -13.35 -25.82
N ILE A 194 -0.05 -12.79 -25.33
CA ILE A 194 -1.40 -13.21 -25.74
C ILE A 194 -1.82 -12.53 -27.04
N ASN A 195 -1.71 -11.21 -27.10
CA ASN A 195 -2.09 -10.41 -28.26
C ASN A 195 -0.95 -9.48 -28.68
N PRO A 196 -0.11 -9.87 -29.68
CA PRO A 196 0.99 -9.02 -30.15
C PRO A 196 0.50 -7.79 -30.92
N ASP A 197 -0.78 -7.76 -31.35
CA ASP A 197 -1.39 -6.63 -32.02
C ASP A 197 -1.90 -5.55 -31.06
N ASP A 198 -1.68 -5.70 -29.74
CA ASP A 198 -1.87 -4.64 -28.75
C ASP A 198 -0.71 -3.63 -28.86
N ASP A 199 -0.91 -2.61 -29.68
CA ASP A 199 0.08 -1.58 -29.96
C ASP A 199 0.49 -0.80 -28.71
N ILE A 200 -0.40 -0.62 -27.74
CA ILE A 200 -0.10 0.09 -26.48
C ILE A 200 0.93 -0.69 -25.69
N SER A 201 0.67 -1.97 -25.46
CA SER A 201 1.58 -2.85 -24.74
C SER A 201 2.88 -3.08 -25.50
N LEU A 202 2.82 -3.26 -26.81
CA LEU A 202 4.00 -3.46 -27.67
C LEU A 202 4.93 -2.24 -27.63
N LEU A 203 4.40 -1.04 -27.83
CA LEU A 203 5.17 0.21 -27.81
C LEU A 203 5.81 0.45 -26.43
N ARG A 204 5.14 0.05 -25.35
CA ARG A 204 5.66 0.16 -24.01
C ARG A 204 6.93 -0.68 -23.80
N ILE A 205 6.95 -1.91 -24.27
CA ILE A 205 8.06 -2.86 -24.04
C ILE A 205 9.09 -2.88 -25.16
N ALA A 206 8.83 -2.30 -26.30
CA ALA A 206 9.68 -2.41 -27.50
C ALA A 206 11.15 -2.05 -27.24
N ASN A 207 11.42 -1.08 -26.36
CA ASN A 207 12.78 -0.67 -25.97
C ASN A 207 13.02 -0.70 -24.46
N VAL A 208 12.34 -1.56 -23.76
CA VAL A 208 12.51 -1.81 -22.30
C VAL A 208 12.72 -3.31 -22.10
N PRO A 209 13.95 -3.78 -21.79
CA PRO A 209 15.24 -3.04 -21.77
C PRO A 209 15.64 -2.42 -23.10
N ALA A 210 16.61 -1.51 -23.06
CA ALA A 210 17.12 -0.84 -24.25
C ALA A 210 17.70 -1.85 -25.24
N ARG A 211 17.12 -1.94 -26.44
CA ARG A 211 17.53 -2.88 -27.51
C ARG A 211 17.73 -2.25 -28.86
N GLY A 212 17.92 -0.93 -28.90
CA GLY A 212 18.19 -0.18 -30.14
C GLY A 212 16.93 0.20 -30.94
N LEU A 213 15.73 -0.01 -30.39
CA LEU A 213 14.48 0.49 -30.95
C LEU A 213 14.17 1.88 -30.37
N SER A 214 14.82 2.91 -30.92
CA SER A 214 14.66 4.28 -30.44
C SER A 214 13.20 4.78 -30.54
N ALA A 215 12.83 5.79 -29.75
CA ALA A 215 11.52 6.43 -29.82
C ALA A 215 11.20 6.89 -31.27
N LYS A 216 12.18 7.42 -32.00
CA LYS A 216 12.03 7.83 -33.40
C LYS A 216 11.72 6.63 -34.31
N THR A 217 12.39 5.49 -34.10
CA THR A 217 12.12 4.26 -34.86
C THR A 217 10.70 3.78 -34.61
N MET A 218 10.28 3.72 -33.35
CA MET A 218 8.93 3.29 -32.99
C MET A 218 7.85 4.25 -33.50
N GLN A 219 8.09 5.56 -33.49
CA GLN A 219 7.19 6.54 -34.06
C GLN A 219 7.03 6.37 -35.56
N THR A 220 8.11 6.05 -36.31
CA THR A 220 8.06 5.75 -37.71
C THR A 220 7.22 4.49 -38.01
N LEU A 221 7.43 3.42 -37.22
CA LEU A 221 6.66 2.18 -37.37
C LEU A 221 5.16 2.41 -37.04
N LEU A 222 4.86 3.20 -36.00
CA LEU A 222 3.49 3.57 -35.64
C LEU A 222 2.81 4.37 -36.80
N GLN A 223 3.50 5.33 -37.41
CA GLN A 223 2.95 6.07 -38.52
C GLN A 223 2.63 5.14 -39.69
N ILE A 224 3.53 4.21 -40.04
CA ILE A 224 3.30 3.24 -41.11
C ILE A 224 2.12 2.30 -40.77
N SER A 225 1.97 1.91 -39.51
CA SER A 225 0.86 1.07 -39.05
C SER A 225 -0.49 1.78 -39.21
N GLN A 226 -0.54 3.06 -38.87
CA GLN A 226 -1.73 3.90 -39.09
C GLN A 226 -2.08 4.06 -40.55
N ASP A 227 -1.07 4.34 -41.41
CA ASP A 227 -1.25 4.49 -42.86
C ASP A 227 -1.74 3.18 -43.50
N ARG A 228 -1.28 2.04 -43.01
CA ARG A 228 -1.68 0.70 -43.50
C ARG A 228 -2.92 0.13 -42.79
N ARG A 229 -3.42 0.80 -41.75
CA ARG A 229 -4.53 0.34 -40.91
C ARG A 229 -4.31 -1.07 -40.36
N THR A 230 -3.12 -1.31 -39.84
CA THR A 230 -2.72 -2.59 -39.25
C THR A 230 -1.90 -2.33 -37.95
N SER A 231 -1.62 -3.36 -37.18
CA SER A 231 -0.82 -3.19 -35.92
C SER A 231 0.65 -2.89 -36.22
N VAL A 232 1.33 -2.30 -35.24
CA VAL A 232 2.80 -2.09 -35.25
C VAL A 232 3.52 -3.42 -35.38
N TYR A 233 3.04 -4.46 -34.68
CA TYR A 233 3.58 -5.80 -34.78
C TYR A 233 3.53 -6.37 -36.19
N ALA A 234 2.37 -6.27 -36.83
CA ALA A 234 2.21 -6.70 -38.23
C ALA A 234 3.16 -5.93 -39.18
N VAL A 235 3.27 -4.60 -38.99
CA VAL A 235 4.20 -3.76 -39.77
C VAL A 235 5.65 -4.18 -39.57
N MET A 236 6.07 -4.53 -38.36
CA MET A 236 7.44 -4.98 -38.09
C MET A 236 7.79 -6.34 -38.70
N ARG A 237 6.81 -7.11 -39.13
CA ARG A 237 7.02 -8.40 -39.87
C ARG A 237 7.24 -8.21 -41.35
N HIS A 238 6.89 -7.05 -41.93
CA HIS A 238 7.02 -6.78 -43.35
C HIS A 238 8.43 -6.33 -43.75
N THR A 239 9.06 -7.09 -44.65
CA THR A 239 10.43 -6.84 -45.10
C THR A 239 10.58 -5.46 -45.73
N ASP A 240 9.60 -4.99 -46.54
CA ASP A 240 9.60 -3.69 -47.19
C ASP A 240 9.58 -2.50 -46.19
N VAL A 241 9.07 -2.71 -44.99
CA VAL A 241 9.12 -1.71 -43.92
C VAL A 241 10.46 -1.77 -43.21
N LEU A 242 10.93 -2.96 -42.88
CA LEU A 242 12.23 -3.15 -42.26
C LEU A 242 13.39 -2.60 -43.09
N ASP A 243 13.28 -2.68 -44.41
CA ASP A 243 14.26 -2.13 -45.38
C ASP A 243 14.37 -0.59 -45.33
N ARG A 244 13.36 0.09 -44.79
CA ARG A 244 13.37 1.56 -44.58
C ARG A 244 14.07 1.97 -43.27
N LEU A 245 14.33 1.03 -42.38
CA LEU A 245 15.01 1.29 -41.11
C LEU A 245 16.54 1.23 -41.30
N HIS A 246 17.24 1.94 -40.42
CA HIS A 246 18.69 1.76 -40.33
C HIS A 246 19.05 0.33 -39.97
N THR A 247 20.17 -0.19 -40.48
CA THR A 247 20.60 -1.58 -40.31
C THR A 247 20.55 -2.08 -38.85
N ALA A 248 20.97 -1.26 -37.88
CA ALA A 248 20.92 -1.62 -36.46
C ALA A 248 19.47 -1.76 -35.94
N ALA A 249 18.61 -0.80 -36.26
CA ALA A 249 17.20 -0.82 -35.86
C ALA A 249 16.43 -1.96 -36.55
N ARG A 250 16.73 -2.25 -37.81
CA ARG A 250 16.18 -3.41 -38.56
C ARG A 250 16.52 -4.71 -37.83
N LYS A 251 17.81 -4.93 -37.53
CA LYS A 251 18.25 -6.14 -36.82
C LYS A 251 17.57 -6.27 -35.46
N SER A 252 17.47 -5.18 -34.71
CA SER A 252 16.80 -5.15 -33.41
C SER A 252 15.31 -5.49 -33.52
N ALA A 253 14.62 -4.93 -34.52
CA ALA A 253 13.19 -5.23 -34.77
C ALA A 253 12.98 -6.70 -35.15
N GLN A 254 13.81 -7.26 -36.00
CA GLN A 254 13.74 -8.67 -36.39
C GLN A 254 13.95 -9.58 -35.18
N SER A 255 15.03 -9.36 -34.42
CA SER A 255 15.30 -10.16 -33.20
C SER A 255 14.19 -10.07 -32.17
N PHE A 256 13.55 -8.90 -32.03
CA PHE A 256 12.45 -8.71 -31.10
C PHE A 256 11.20 -9.48 -31.53
N ILE A 257 10.83 -9.44 -32.82
CA ILE A 257 9.72 -10.23 -33.36
C ILE A 257 9.98 -11.73 -33.20
N GLU A 258 11.16 -12.22 -33.60
CA GLU A 258 11.55 -13.62 -33.46
C GLU A 258 11.49 -14.09 -31.99
N PHE A 259 11.86 -13.21 -31.06
CA PHE A 259 11.75 -13.48 -29.63
C PHE A 259 10.28 -13.64 -29.20
N ILE A 260 9.39 -12.72 -29.59
CA ILE A 260 7.97 -12.79 -29.27
C ILE A 260 7.36 -14.07 -29.84
N GLU A 261 7.61 -14.38 -31.12
CA GLU A 261 7.07 -15.58 -31.77
C GLU A 261 7.50 -16.86 -31.08
N ARG A 262 8.77 -16.99 -30.72
CA ARG A 262 9.30 -18.14 -29.98
C ARG A 262 8.67 -18.32 -28.62
N CYS A 263 8.53 -17.23 -27.83
CA CYS A 263 7.92 -17.29 -26.51
C CYS A 263 6.42 -17.67 -26.59
N ARG A 264 5.72 -17.19 -27.58
CA ARG A 264 4.30 -17.52 -27.82
C ARG A 264 4.12 -18.98 -28.22
N GLN A 265 4.96 -19.49 -29.13
CA GLN A 265 4.93 -20.88 -29.55
C GLN A 265 5.12 -21.81 -28.34
N PHE A 266 6.08 -21.51 -27.48
CA PHE A 266 6.30 -22.29 -26.26
C PHE A 266 5.07 -22.28 -25.33
N LEU A 267 4.41 -21.14 -25.15
CA LEU A 267 3.20 -21.04 -24.32
C LEU A 267 2.04 -21.89 -24.87
N GLN A 268 1.94 -22.03 -26.19
CA GLN A 268 0.89 -22.81 -26.86
C GLN A 268 1.18 -24.32 -26.86
N GLU A 269 2.44 -24.71 -27.07
CA GLU A 269 2.84 -26.12 -27.22
C GLU A 269 3.08 -26.84 -25.88
N GLU A 270 3.75 -26.20 -24.93
CA GLU A 270 4.14 -26.75 -23.65
C GLU A 270 3.30 -26.28 -22.45
N GLY A 271 2.26 -25.49 -22.70
CA GLY A 271 1.51 -24.72 -21.71
C GLY A 271 0.70 -25.52 -20.67
N GLN A 272 0.95 -26.81 -20.45
CA GLN A 272 0.42 -27.57 -19.32
C GLN A 272 1.29 -27.41 -18.04
N GLY A 273 2.42 -26.66 -18.13
CA GLY A 273 3.37 -26.43 -17.05
C GLY A 273 3.10 -25.16 -16.24
N ASN A 274 4.06 -24.80 -15.41
CA ASN A 274 4.08 -23.61 -14.55
C ASN A 274 4.23 -22.35 -15.41
N VAL A 275 3.16 -21.57 -15.56
CA VAL A 275 3.11 -20.33 -16.38
C VAL A 275 3.97 -19.25 -15.75
N ALA A 276 4.06 -19.18 -14.42
CA ALA A 276 4.94 -18.24 -13.73
C ALA A 276 6.41 -18.52 -14.01
N ALA A 277 6.83 -19.80 -14.05
CA ALA A 277 8.20 -20.18 -14.41
C ALA A 277 8.53 -19.80 -15.87
N TRP A 278 7.60 -20.01 -16.80
CA TRP A 278 7.74 -19.56 -18.18
C TRP A 278 7.86 -18.03 -18.27
N ALA A 279 6.98 -17.29 -17.61
CA ALA A 279 7.00 -15.82 -17.58
C ALA A 279 8.32 -15.28 -17.00
N LYS A 280 8.79 -15.87 -15.90
CA LYS A 280 10.08 -15.54 -15.31
C LYS A 280 11.22 -15.77 -16.30
N GLY A 281 11.25 -16.95 -16.96
CA GLY A 281 12.28 -17.33 -17.89
C GLY A 281 12.40 -16.39 -19.10
N PHE A 282 11.28 -15.96 -19.70
CA PHE A 282 11.37 -15.02 -20.81
C PHE A 282 11.75 -13.59 -20.35
N LEU A 283 11.32 -13.13 -19.19
CA LEU A 283 11.75 -11.83 -18.63
C LEU A 283 13.25 -11.82 -18.30
N GLU A 284 13.80 -12.93 -17.80
CA GLU A 284 15.24 -13.10 -17.63
C GLU A 284 15.98 -13.05 -18.97
N GLN A 285 15.48 -13.77 -20.00
CA GLN A 285 16.07 -13.77 -21.35
C GLN A 285 16.06 -12.39 -22.01
N THR A 286 15.05 -11.55 -21.75
CA THR A 286 15.05 -10.15 -22.21
C THR A 286 16.08 -9.28 -21.52
N GLY A 287 16.63 -9.70 -20.38
CA GLY A 287 17.45 -8.89 -19.51
C GLY A 287 16.67 -7.88 -18.68
N TYR A 288 15.34 -8.02 -18.57
CA TYR A 288 14.47 -7.04 -17.91
C TYR A 288 14.81 -6.85 -16.43
N PHE A 289 15.03 -7.94 -15.69
CA PHE A 289 15.37 -7.85 -14.27
C PHE A 289 16.72 -7.17 -14.03
N VAL A 290 17.70 -7.41 -14.92
CA VAL A 290 19.01 -6.75 -14.87
C VAL A 290 18.91 -5.25 -15.19
N ASP A 291 18.09 -4.89 -16.19
CA ASP A 291 17.81 -3.48 -16.51
C ASP A 291 17.10 -2.77 -15.34
N LEU A 292 16.15 -3.43 -14.71
CA LEU A 292 15.43 -2.91 -13.56
C LEU A 292 16.35 -2.62 -12.38
N GLU A 293 17.29 -3.53 -12.09
CA GLU A 293 18.29 -3.40 -11.03
C GLU A 293 19.23 -2.21 -11.30
N HIS A 294 19.68 -2.02 -12.56
CA HIS A 294 20.62 -0.96 -12.93
C HIS A 294 19.95 0.39 -13.22
N SER A 295 18.63 0.43 -13.39
CA SER A 295 17.92 1.67 -13.77
C SER A 295 17.78 2.67 -12.61
N GLU A 296 18.00 2.23 -11.37
CA GLU A 296 17.83 3.05 -10.16
C GLU A 296 19.19 3.33 -9.50
N LYS A 297 19.33 4.56 -8.99
CA LYS A 297 20.53 4.97 -8.25
C LYS A 297 20.55 4.46 -6.81
N ASP A 298 19.37 4.30 -6.21
CA ASP A 298 19.22 3.79 -4.85
C ASP A 298 19.00 2.26 -4.90
N PRO A 299 19.93 1.47 -4.34
CA PRO A 299 19.84 0.01 -4.34
C PRO A 299 18.54 -0.51 -3.69
N LYS A 300 18.01 0.17 -2.67
CA LYS A 300 16.77 -0.22 -2.01
C LYS A 300 15.54 -0.02 -2.90
N VAL A 301 15.53 1.04 -3.70
CA VAL A 301 14.47 1.28 -4.68
C VAL A 301 14.53 0.24 -5.78
N ALA A 302 15.73 -0.09 -6.27
CA ALA A 302 15.93 -1.15 -7.25
C ALA A 302 15.45 -2.51 -6.74
N GLU A 303 15.82 -2.88 -5.50
CA GLU A 303 15.39 -4.13 -4.84
C GLU A 303 13.86 -4.20 -4.70
N ASN A 304 13.21 -3.13 -4.24
CA ASN A 304 11.75 -3.07 -4.11
C ASN A 304 11.03 -3.23 -5.47
N ARG A 305 11.56 -2.62 -6.54
CA ARG A 305 10.99 -2.79 -7.89
C ARG A 305 11.16 -4.21 -8.41
N LEU A 306 12.35 -4.77 -8.24
CA LEU A 306 12.64 -6.14 -8.62
C LEU A 306 11.72 -7.11 -7.87
N GLN A 307 11.54 -6.89 -6.57
CA GLN A 307 10.60 -7.66 -5.76
C GLN A 307 9.16 -7.56 -6.29
N SER A 308 8.66 -6.34 -6.59
CA SER A 308 7.32 -6.14 -7.15
C SER A 308 7.12 -6.90 -8.46
N ALA A 309 8.12 -6.91 -9.35
CA ALA A 309 8.06 -7.64 -10.61
C ALA A 309 8.05 -9.16 -10.40
N HIS A 310 8.90 -9.70 -9.50
CA HIS A 310 8.91 -11.12 -9.16
C HIS A 310 7.62 -11.59 -8.49
N GLU A 311 7.06 -10.79 -7.59
CA GLU A 311 5.79 -11.09 -6.95
C GLU A 311 4.63 -11.15 -7.95
N LEU A 312 4.58 -10.22 -8.92
CA LEU A 312 3.56 -10.25 -9.97
C LEU A 312 3.66 -11.55 -10.77
N VAL A 313 4.86 -11.92 -11.21
CA VAL A 313 5.08 -13.13 -11.98
C VAL A 313 4.69 -14.38 -11.19
N SER A 314 5.08 -14.47 -9.92
CA SER A 314 4.75 -15.65 -9.07
C SER A 314 3.26 -15.78 -8.77
N SER A 315 2.48 -14.68 -8.85
CA SER A 315 1.02 -14.73 -8.64
C SER A 315 0.23 -15.30 -9.82
N ILE A 316 0.85 -15.47 -10.97
CA ILE A 316 0.15 -16.02 -12.17
C ILE A 316 -0.44 -17.41 -11.88
N ASP A 317 0.31 -18.28 -11.22
CA ASP A 317 -0.13 -19.66 -10.95
C ASP A 317 -1.05 -19.74 -9.73
N SER A 318 -0.87 -18.90 -8.70
CA SER A 318 -1.70 -18.93 -7.49
C SER A 318 -3.17 -18.59 -7.73
N LEU A 319 -3.46 -17.70 -8.70
CA LEU A 319 -4.83 -17.34 -9.08
C LEU A 319 -5.52 -18.44 -9.96
N THR A 320 -4.76 -19.37 -10.51
CA THR A 320 -5.25 -20.32 -11.51
C THR A 320 -5.34 -21.77 -11.02
N ASP A 321 -4.77 -22.11 -9.86
CA ASP A 321 -4.73 -23.48 -9.33
C ASP A 321 -6.13 -24.08 -9.00
N ALA A 322 -7.14 -23.23 -8.82
CA ALA A 322 -8.52 -23.65 -8.56
C ALA A 322 -9.26 -24.23 -9.79
N LEU A 323 -8.65 -24.28 -11.00
CA LEU A 323 -9.36 -24.43 -12.27
C LEU A 323 -9.19 -25.75 -13.01
N GLY A 324 -8.43 -26.70 -12.50
CA GLY A 324 -8.20 -27.98 -13.20
C GLY A 324 -7.31 -27.85 -14.46
N THR A 325 -7.39 -28.83 -15.37
CA THR A 325 -6.55 -28.91 -16.59
C THR A 325 -6.92 -27.85 -17.63
N VAL A 326 -6.38 -26.62 -17.50
CA VAL A 326 -6.53 -25.54 -18.47
C VAL A 326 -5.16 -25.27 -19.11
N THR A 327 -5.13 -24.88 -20.41
CA THR A 327 -3.88 -24.56 -21.12
C THR A 327 -3.19 -23.35 -20.50
N GLY A 328 -1.84 -23.24 -20.64
CA GLY A 328 -1.08 -22.11 -20.12
C GLY A 328 -1.54 -20.76 -20.68
N GLU A 329 -1.91 -20.73 -21.97
CA GLU A 329 -2.48 -19.53 -22.60
C GLU A 329 -3.81 -19.12 -21.95
N ALA A 330 -4.72 -20.05 -21.70
CA ALA A 330 -6.00 -19.74 -21.04
C ALA A 330 -5.83 -19.29 -19.57
N ARG A 331 -4.83 -19.84 -18.85
CA ARG A 331 -4.46 -19.36 -17.51
C ARG A 331 -3.97 -17.91 -17.55
N LEU A 332 -3.09 -17.60 -18.50
CA LEU A 332 -2.56 -16.25 -18.64
C LEU A 332 -3.64 -15.24 -19.07
N ILE A 333 -4.55 -15.62 -19.96
CA ILE A 333 -5.70 -14.79 -20.36
C ILE A 333 -6.53 -14.45 -19.12
N ARG A 334 -6.89 -15.46 -18.34
CA ARG A 334 -7.72 -15.25 -17.14
C ARG A 334 -7.04 -14.38 -16.11
N PHE A 335 -5.75 -14.59 -15.87
CA PHE A 335 -4.94 -13.73 -15.00
C PHE A 335 -4.96 -12.27 -15.47
N LEU A 336 -4.79 -12.04 -16.77
CA LEU A 336 -4.82 -10.71 -17.35
C LEU A 336 -6.22 -10.09 -17.30
N GLU A 337 -7.28 -10.87 -17.53
CA GLU A 337 -8.68 -10.42 -17.43
C GLU A 337 -8.97 -9.98 -16.01
N GLU A 338 -8.61 -10.77 -14.99
CA GLU A 338 -8.82 -10.45 -13.58
C GLU A 338 -8.14 -9.14 -13.17
N ILE A 339 -6.92 -8.89 -13.68
CA ILE A 339 -6.21 -7.63 -13.43
C ILE A 339 -6.73 -6.47 -14.30
N THR A 340 -7.17 -6.73 -15.55
CA THR A 340 -7.45 -5.67 -16.54
C THR A 340 -8.90 -5.18 -16.47
N LEU A 341 -9.88 -6.05 -16.11
CA LEU A 341 -11.28 -5.67 -15.96
C LEU A 341 -11.49 -4.49 -14.99
N ASP A 342 -10.50 -4.19 -14.17
CA ASP A 342 -10.54 -3.14 -13.17
C ASP A 342 -9.77 -1.86 -13.55
N GLN A 343 -8.84 -1.89 -14.52
CA GLN A 343 -8.08 -0.68 -14.91
C GLN A 343 -8.99 0.40 -15.51
N ASP A 344 -9.99 0.01 -16.31
CA ASP A 344 -10.90 0.95 -16.98
C ASP A 344 -11.92 1.61 -16.04
N ARG A 345 -12.07 1.08 -14.79
CA ARG A 345 -13.02 1.59 -13.81
C ARG A 345 -12.45 2.63 -12.84
N PHE A 346 -11.12 2.76 -12.75
CA PHE A 346 -10.43 3.55 -11.74
C PHE A 346 -9.57 4.69 -12.30
N GLU A 347 -9.79 5.13 -13.54
CA GLU A 347 -8.98 6.20 -14.18
C GLU A 347 -8.99 7.57 -13.46
N ASN A 348 -9.84 7.76 -12.43
CA ASN A 348 -9.87 8.98 -11.61
C ASN A 348 -9.99 8.62 -10.12
N GLU A 349 -8.95 8.04 -9.53
CA GLU A 349 -8.91 7.64 -8.10
C GLU A 349 -9.13 8.82 -7.13
N ASP A 350 -8.72 10.02 -7.50
CA ASP A 350 -8.83 11.23 -6.65
C ASP A 350 -10.27 11.76 -6.51
N ASP A 351 -11.19 11.39 -7.40
CA ASP A 351 -12.57 11.89 -7.45
C ASP A 351 -13.64 10.87 -6.98
N LEU A 352 -13.25 9.75 -6.37
CA LEU A 352 -14.23 8.75 -5.91
C LEU A 352 -14.97 9.22 -4.66
N PRO A 353 -16.28 9.51 -4.74
CA PRO A 353 -17.04 10.06 -3.61
C PRO A 353 -17.26 9.06 -2.47
N ASP A 354 -17.20 7.74 -2.77
CA ASP A 354 -17.41 6.66 -1.80
C ASP A 354 -16.42 5.51 -2.11
N ALA A 355 -15.31 5.49 -1.38
CA ALA A 355 -14.22 4.52 -1.56
C ALA A 355 -13.48 4.26 -0.25
N VAL A 356 -13.04 3.01 -0.02
CA VAL A 356 -12.20 2.62 1.12
C VAL A 356 -10.84 3.29 1.01
N THR A 357 -10.34 3.85 2.10
CA THR A 357 -9.01 4.46 2.12
C THR A 357 -7.95 3.43 2.50
N LEU A 358 -6.98 3.21 1.61
CA LEU A 358 -5.75 2.47 1.87
C LEU A 358 -4.63 3.45 2.16
N ILE A 359 -3.97 3.31 3.31
CA ILE A 359 -2.98 4.31 3.73
C ILE A 359 -1.93 3.70 4.65
N THR A 360 -0.67 4.15 4.53
CA THR A 360 0.35 3.74 5.49
C THR A 360 0.10 4.38 6.86
N MET A 361 0.49 3.70 7.94
CA MET A 361 0.40 4.23 9.30
C MET A 361 1.13 5.57 9.48
N HIS A 362 2.21 5.85 8.73
CA HIS A 362 2.88 7.15 8.77
C HIS A 362 2.07 8.24 8.09
N SER A 363 1.46 7.92 6.96
CA SER A 363 0.69 8.91 6.19
C SER A 363 -0.68 9.21 6.81
N CYS A 364 -1.19 8.34 7.70
CA CYS A 364 -2.48 8.55 8.35
C CYS A 364 -2.45 9.61 9.47
N LYS A 365 -1.26 10.08 9.88
CA LYS A 365 -1.13 11.17 10.85
C LYS A 365 -1.88 12.41 10.37
N GLY A 366 -2.68 13.02 11.25
CA GLY A 366 -3.54 14.16 10.91
C GLY A 366 -4.91 13.80 10.32
N LEU A 367 -5.11 12.55 9.89
CA LEU A 367 -6.40 12.07 9.37
C LEU A 367 -7.19 11.34 10.47
N GLU A 368 -8.47 11.06 10.18
CA GLU A 368 -9.36 10.32 11.08
C GLU A 368 -10.45 9.62 10.29
N TYR A 369 -10.86 8.44 10.75
CA TYR A 369 -11.85 7.60 10.07
C TYR A 369 -12.81 6.98 11.11
N PRO A 370 -14.11 6.89 10.82
CA PRO A 370 -15.05 6.19 11.70
C PRO A 370 -14.63 4.75 11.99
N HIS A 371 -14.23 3.99 10.98
CA HIS A 371 -13.88 2.58 11.07
C HIS A 371 -12.47 2.34 10.52
N VAL A 372 -11.60 1.77 11.35
CA VAL A 372 -10.20 1.52 11.01
C VAL A 372 -9.86 0.04 11.12
N HIS A 373 -9.17 -0.48 10.10
CA HIS A 373 -8.58 -1.80 10.08
C HIS A 373 -7.06 -1.67 10.05
N ILE A 374 -6.37 -2.13 11.09
CA ILE A 374 -4.90 -2.18 11.17
C ILE A 374 -4.46 -3.59 10.82
N VAL A 375 -3.76 -3.77 9.72
CA VAL A 375 -3.36 -5.08 9.21
C VAL A 375 -1.86 -5.33 9.37
N GLY A 376 -1.47 -6.61 9.49
CA GLY A 376 -0.08 -7.01 9.55
C GLY A 376 0.60 -6.68 10.87
N MET A 377 -0.09 -6.88 11.98
CA MET A 377 0.48 -6.65 13.32
C MET A 377 1.42 -7.77 13.74
N GLU A 378 2.61 -7.80 13.10
CA GLU A 378 3.61 -8.87 13.23
C GLU A 378 5.01 -8.32 13.47
N GLN A 379 5.84 -9.11 14.17
CA GLN A 379 7.26 -8.83 14.33
C GLN A 379 7.95 -8.77 12.97
N GLY A 380 8.76 -7.71 12.77
CA GLY A 380 9.44 -7.44 11.52
C GLY A 380 8.65 -6.54 10.57
N LEU A 381 7.32 -6.40 10.75
CA LEU A 381 6.49 -5.38 10.11
C LEU A 381 6.23 -4.22 11.08
N LEU A 382 5.55 -4.48 12.20
CA LEU A 382 5.36 -3.51 13.28
C LEU A 382 5.58 -4.20 14.64
N PRO A 383 6.70 -3.98 15.34
CA PRO A 383 7.80 -3.09 14.97
C PRO A 383 8.60 -3.59 13.75
N HIS A 384 9.07 -2.64 12.94
CA HIS A 384 9.90 -2.96 11.79
C HIS A 384 11.27 -3.49 12.23
N THR A 385 11.81 -4.51 11.53
CA THR A 385 13.08 -5.17 11.89
C THR A 385 14.20 -4.14 12.09
N ARG A 386 14.37 -3.20 11.16
CA ARG A 386 15.39 -2.16 11.23
C ARG A 386 15.27 -1.29 12.49
N SER A 387 14.04 -0.91 12.86
CA SER A 387 13.79 -0.07 14.05
C SER A 387 14.15 -0.80 15.35
N VAL A 388 13.99 -2.12 15.37
CA VAL A 388 14.44 -2.96 16.50
C VAL A 388 15.96 -3.00 16.58
N GLU A 389 16.65 -3.16 15.45
CA GLU A 389 18.13 -3.17 15.35
C GLU A 389 18.74 -1.82 15.71
N GLU A 390 18.13 -0.72 15.31
CA GLU A 390 18.57 0.65 15.60
C GLU A 390 18.17 1.14 17.00
N GLY A 391 17.40 0.34 17.77
CA GLY A 391 16.96 0.72 19.11
C GLY A 391 15.85 1.77 19.16
N THR A 392 15.11 1.97 18.05
CA THR A 392 14.03 2.96 17.93
C THR A 392 12.64 2.37 18.14
N LEU A 393 12.53 1.37 19.02
CA LEU A 393 11.27 0.68 19.33
C LEU A 393 10.18 1.64 19.82
N ASP A 394 10.56 2.67 20.55
CA ASP A 394 9.63 3.67 21.08
C ASP A 394 8.95 4.48 19.99
N GLU A 395 9.63 4.72 18.86
CA GLU A 395 9.03 5.38 17.69
C GLU A 395 8.01 4.47 16.99
N GLU A 396 8.29 3.17 16.83
CA GLU A 396 7.33 2.19 16.32
C GLU A 396 6.10 2.04 17.22
N ARG A 397 6.28 2.14 18.55
CA ARG A 397 5.14 2.15 19.49
C ARG A 397 4.30 3.41 19.35
N ARG A 398 4.92 4.59 19.15
CA ARG A 398 4.18 5.82 18.81
C ARG A 398 3.44 5.69 17.49
N LEU A 399 4.03 5.03 16.51
CA LEU A 399 3.37 4.78 15.23
C LEU A 399 2.11 3.92 15.41
N PHE A 400 2.17 2.89 16.24
CA PHE A 400 0.99 2.08 16.56
C PHE A 400 -0.05 2.90 17.33
N TYR A 401 0.37 3.71 18.32
CA TYR A 401 -0.51 4.64 19.02
C TYR A 401 -1.20 5.63 18.06
N VAL A 402 -0.45 6.20 17.12
CA VAL A 402 -1.02 7.08 16.09
C VAL A 402 -2.08 6.32 15.28
N ALA A 403 -1.78 5.09 14.82
CA ALA A 403 -2.72 4.29 14.04
C ALA A 403 -4.02 3.99 14.82
N ILE A 404 -3.93 3.57 16.09
CA ILE A 404 -5.09 3.34 16.96
C ILE A 404 -5.94 4.61 17.08
N THR A 405 -5.31 5.75 17.34
CA THR A 405 -6.01 7.04 17.55
C THR A 405 -6.58 7.64 16.27
N ARG A 406 -6.44 6.99 15.11
CA ARG A 406 -7.14 7.40 13.89
C ARG A 406 -8.60 6.92 13.85
N ALA A 407 -8.91 5.87 14.63
CA ALA A 407 -10.26 5.32 14.72
C ALA A 407 -11.18 6.20 15.58
N MET A 408 -12.39 6.44 15.09
CA MET A 408 -13.41 7.20 15.82
C MET A 408 -14.40 6.28 16.55
N GLU A 409 -14.91 5.24 15.88
CA GLU A 409 -16.01 4.40 16.35
C GLU A 409 -15.62 2.93 16.54
N SER A 410 -14.93 2.34 15.57
CA SER A 410 -14.47 0.94 15.67
C SER A 410 -13.05 0.75 15.18
N LEU A 411 -12.40 -0.26 15.75
CA LEU A 411 -11.05 -0.66 15.40
C LEU A 411 -10.97 -2.19 15.28
N THR A 412 -10.51 -2.66 14.13
CA THR A 412 -10.12 -4.05 13.89
C THR A 412 -8.61 -4.12 13.73
N ILE A 413 -7.98 -5.08 14.37
CA ILE A 413 -6.55 -5.35 14.27
C ILE A 413 -6.37 -6.78 13.78
N SER A 414 -5.46 -7.02 12.82
CA SER A 414 -5.21 -8.35 12.32
C SER A 414 -3.72 -8.68 12.22
N HIS A 415 -3.43 -9.97 12.27
CA HIS A 415 -2.11 -10.54 12.01
C HIS A 415 -2.24 -11.94 11.41
N CYS A 416 -1.15 -12.47 10.81
CA CYS A 416 -1.15 -13.77 10.17
C CYS A 416 -0.15 -14.75 10.82
N GLU A 417 -0.42 -16.06 10.67
CA GLU A 417 0.54 -17.11 11.03
C GLU A 417 1.69 -17.19 10.02
N SER A 418 1.43 -16.85 8.75
CA SER A 418 2.45 -16.85 7.70
C SER A 418 2.21 -15.76 6.66
N ARG A 419 3.29 -15.30 6.02
CA ARG A 419 3.25 -14.35 4.90
C ARG A 419 4.10 -14.80 3.73
N LYS A 420 3.65 -14.47 2.54
CA LYS A 420 4.42 -14.72 1.32
C LYS A 420 5.49 -13.64 1.14
N LYS A 421 6.77 -14.03 1.27
CA LYS A 421 7.93 -13.16 1.01
C LYS A 421 8.78 -13.78 -0.10
N TYR A 422 9.05 -13.03 -1.19
CA TYR A 422 9.84 -13.52 -2.33
C TYR A 422 9.33 -14.85 -2.93
N GLY A 423 8.01 -15.04 -2.94
CA GLY A 423 7.39 -16.27 -3.42
C GLY A 423 7.47 -17.47 -2.45
N GLN A 424 8.06 -17.31 -1.27
CA GLN A 424 8.15 -18.32 -0.22
C GLN A 424 7.24 -17.98 0.95
N ILE A 425 6.58 -18.99 1.51
CA ILE A 425 5.78 -18.83 2.73
C ILE A 425 6.74 -18.80 3.92
N VAL A 426 6.69 -17.72 4.69
CA VAL A 426 7.52 -17.51 5.89
C VAL A 426 6.58 -17.37 7.09
N ALA A 427 6.83 -18.16 8.13
CA ALA A 427 6.09 -18.05 9.39
C ALA A 427 6.26 -16.67 10.01
N SER A 428 5.17 -16.10 10.48
CA SER A 428 5.12 -14.81 11.17
C SER A 428 4.94 -15.00 12.68
N GLN A 429 5.34 -14.01 13.44
CA GLN A 429 5.08 -13.94 14.89
C GLN A 429 4.23 -12.71 15.18
N PRO A 430 3.23 -12.80 16.07
CA PRO A 430 2.43 -11.64 16.41
C PRO A 430 3.30 -10.51 16.99
N SER A 431 2.92 -9.28 16.69
CA SER A 431 3.60 -8.10 17.21
C SER A 431 3.62 -8.09 18.75
N ARG A 432 4.76 -7.76 19.33
CA ARG A 432 4.86 -7.56 20.77
C ARG A 432 3.92 -6.46 21.30
N PHE A 433 3.53 -5.52 20.47
CA PHE A 433 2.61 -4.44 20.84
C PHE A 433 1.19 -4.94 21.11
N LEU A 434 0.80 -6.10 20.58
CA LEU A 434 -0.50 -6.69 20.86
C LEU A 434 -0.66 -7.08 22.35
N THR A 435 0.44 -7.47 23.03
CA THR A 435 0.42 -7.78 24.46
C THR A 435 0.36 -6.53 25.35
N GLU A 436 0.51 -5.35 24.77
CA GLU A 436 0.41 -4.07 25.47
C GLU A 436 -1.02 -3.50 25.48
N LEU A 437 -1.92 -4.10 24.69
CA LEU A 437 -3.35 -3.77 24.69
C LEU A 437 -4.01 -4.30 25.97
N PRO A 438 -4.82 -3.50 26.69
CA PRO A 438 -5.59 -3.99 27.82
C PRO A 438 -6.61 -5.06 27.38
N GLU A 439 -6.63 -6.19 28.06
CA GLU A 439 -7.50 -7.33 27.71
C GLU A 439 -8.99 -6.95 27.70
N GLU A 440 -9.40 -6.07 28.60
CA GLU A 440 -10.78 -5.57 28.69
C GLU A 440 -11.23 -4.76 27.46
N CYS A 441 -10.29 -4.28 26.65
CA CYS A 441 -10.57 -3.54 25.44
C CYS A 441 -10.64 -4.43 24.19
N VAL A 442 -10.21 -5.70 24.25
CA VAL A 442 -9.99 -6.56 23.09
C VAL A 442 -10.94 -7.74 23.07
N GLU A 443 -11.53 -8.00 21.92
CA GLU A 443 -12.25 -9.23 21.60
C GLU A 443 -11.41 -10.05 20.61
N HIS A 444 -10.93 -11.22 21.06
CA HIS A 444 -10.27 -12.18 20.18
C HIS A 444 -11.32 -12.87 19.30
N VAL A 445 -11.16 -12.75 18.00
CA VAL A 445 -12.08 -13.32 17.02
C VAL A 445 -11.28 -14.33 16.19
N ASP A 446 -11.68 -15.60 16.23
CA ASP A 446 -11.18 -16.58 15.27
C ASP A 446 -11.59 -16.15 13.85
N SER A 447 -10.77 -16.43 12.84
CA SER A 447 -10.97 -15.94 11.48
C SER A 447 -12.43 -16.07 11.04
N VAL A 448 -12.95 -15.04 10.40
CA VAL A 448 -14.40 -14.90 10.04
C VAL A 448 -14.93 -16.12 9.29
N PHE A 449 -14.08 -16.87 8.58
CA PHE A 449 -14.42 -18.05 7.80
C PHE A 449 -14.80 -19.29 8.62
N HIS A 450 -14.62 -19.31 9.94
CA HIS A 450 -14.84 -20.51 10.76
C HIS A 450 -16.01 -20.40 11.74
N ARG A 451 -16.72 -19.26 11.82
CA ARG A 451 -17.97 -19.17 12.58
C ARG A 451 -19.18 -19.36 11.68
N PRO A 452 -19.98 -20.43 11.83
CA PRO A 452 -21.31 -20.44 11.26
C PRO A 452 -22.04 -19.20 11.79
N ALA A 453 -22.55 -18.37 10.88
CA ALA A 453 -23.36 -17.21 11.25
C ALA A 453 -24.42 -17.63 12.26
N SER A 454 -24.56 -16.92 13.37
CA SER A 454 -25.69 -17.20 14.28
C SER A 454 -26.98 -17.11 13.46
N GLN A 455 -27.96 -17.98 13.77
CA GLN A 455 -29.22 -18.04 13.02
C GLN A 455 -29.87 -16.65 12.87
N GLU A 456 -29.73 -15.79 13.88
CA GLU A 456 -30.23 -14.41 13.86
C GLU A 456 -29.44 -13.49 12.89
N LYS A 457 -28.08 -13.60 12.86
CA LYS A 457 -27.26 -12.83 11.92
C LYS A 457 -27.43 -13.32 10.48
N GLY A 458 -27.56 -14.65 10.28
CA GLY A 458 -27.86 -15.23 8.97
C GLY A 458 -29.24 -14.81 8.44
N SER A 459 -30.28 -14.77 9.27
CA SER A 459 -31.60 -14.30 8.90
C SER A 459 -31.60 -12.81 8.56
N ALA A 460 -30.97 -11.97 9.38
CA ALA A 460 -30.87 -10.52 9.12
C ALA A 460 -30.09 -10.19 7.84
N MET A 461 -29.02 -10.94 7.56
CA MET A 461 -28.26 -10.81 6.33
C MET A 461 -29.05 -11.27 5.10
N PHE A 462 -29.81 -12.35 5.23
CA PHE A 462 -30.69 -12.86 4.17
C PHE A 462 -31.84 -11.88 3.89
N ASP A 463 -32.43 -11.28 4.92
CA ASP A 463 -33.51 -10.29 4.80
C ASP A 463 -33.00 -8.98 4.18
N ALA A 464 -31.77 -8.52 4.54
CA ALA A 464 -31.12 -7.37 3.92
C ALA A 464 -30.78 -7.62 2.44
N LEU A 465 -30.27 -8.82 2.10
CA LEU A 465 -30.01 -9.22 0.71
C LEU A 465 -31.31 -9.27 -0.10
N LYS A 466 -32.38 -9.80 0.48
CA LYS A 466 -33.68 -9.86 -0.15
C LYS A 466 -34.29 -8.48 -0.39
N ALA A 467 -34.15 -7.57 0.55
CA ALA A 467 -34.56 -6.17 0.40
C ALA A 467 -33.77 -5.40 -0.65
N SER A 468 -32.48 -5.79 -0.90
CA SER A 468 -31.64 -5.19 -1.93
C SER A 468 -31.88 -5.75 -3.35
N LEU A 469 -32.55 -6.89 -3.46
CA LEU A 469 -32.89 -7.57 -4.72
C LEU A 469 -34.33 -7.33 -5.20
N ASP A 470 -35.18 -6.80 -4.33
CA ASP A 470 -36.54 -6.38 -4.69
C ASP A 470 -36.52 -4.93 -5.24
N PHE A 471 -35.91 -4.75 -6.43
CA PHE A 471 -36.05 -3.58 -7.30
C PHE A 471 -36.57 -4.01 -8.65
#